data_f6a839597c6b5cf95410dde064e2d07f
#
_entry.id   f6a839597c6b5cf95410dde064e2d07f
#
_cell.length_a   1.000
_cell.length_b   1.000
_cell.length_c   1.000
_cell.angle_alpha   90.00
_cell.angle_beta   90.00
_cell.angle_gamma   90.00
#
_symmetry.space_group_name_H-M   'P 1'
#
loop_
_entity.id
_entity.type
_entity.pdbx_description
1 polymer ?
#
loop_
_entity_poly.entity_id
_entity_poly.type
_entity_poly.pdbx_seq_one_letter_code
_entity_poly.pdbx_strand_id
1 'polypeptide(L)'
;MAPHKPLKLPLAAAEVDRAAHLRSDATYLNSAWPDAAVLLFCDEKFATKNDQLLFTTGAALGKYLDQSDYFLGVKDEKPFFVRHLESSQVAEGEFKTLREVGSFLSARDIGLAVHAQGLANWHKKHPRCAVCGEKTLVVLAGSVRRCPADQSEHYPRTDSAIIVLVKDEADRILLGRQKVWPKHRFSTFAGFVEPGESFENCVTREVLEEAGVDLTQINYLGSQPWPFPASLMIAFEAITHTPQLARPDGEEIEEVRWFTRSDLKNAIADKSLILPLEISVARQMIKAWYGENADKDLVGNESWR
;
A
#
# COMPACT_ATOMS: atom_id res chain seq x y z
N MET A 1 0.54 -28.16 14.00
CA MET A 1 0.21 -26.71 13.92
C MET A 1 -0.91 -26.54 12.92
N ALA A 2 -2.01 -25.87 13.27
CA ALA A 2 -3.02 -25.50 12.29
C ALA A 2 -2.39 -24.57 11.25
N PRO A 3 -2.73 -24.66 9.95
CA PRO A 3 -2.19 -23.77 8.94
C PRO A 3 -2.53 -22.31 9.30
N HIS A 4 -1.51 -21.48 9.41
CA HIS A 4 -1.67 -20.05 9.69
C HIS A 4 -2.42 -19.42 8.53
N LYS A 5 -3.63 -18.94 8.77
CA LYS A 5 -4.41 -18.25 7.74
C LYS A 5 -3.87 -16.83 7.60
N PRO A 6 -3.41 -16.41 6.41
CA PRO A 6 -2.92 -15.05 6.21
C PRO A 6 -3.96 -14.00 6.62
N LEU A 7 -3.49 -12.86 7.11
CA LEU A 7 -4.35 -11.72 7.43
C LEU A 7 -5.07 -11.22 6.17
N LYS A 8 -6.34 -10.87 6.33
CA LYS A 8 -7.06 -10.13 5.30
C LYS A 8 -6.61 -8.66 5.34
N LEU A 9 -5.82 -8.28 4.35
CA LEU A 9 -5.25 -6.94 4.27
C LEU A 9 -6.04 -6.10 3.25
N PRO A 10 -6.49 -4.88 3.63
CA PRO A 10 -7.44 -4.10 2.83
C PRO A 10 -6.97 -3.83 1.40
N LEU A 11 -5.73 -3.39 1.22
CA LEU A 11 -5.19 -3.04 -0.11
C LEU A 11 -4.65 -4.25 -0.91
N ALA A 12 -4.76 -5.48 -0.38
CA ALA A 12 -4.33 -6.70 -1.07
C ALA A 12 -5.45 -7.38 -1.87
N ALA A 13 -6.61 -6.73 -2.00
CA ALA A 13 -7.72 -7.28 -2.77
C ALA A 13 -7.39 -7.40 -4.26
N ALA A 14 -7.72 -8.54 -4.88
CA ALA A 14 -7.44 -8.83 -6.28
C ALA A 14 -8.64 -9.56 -6.92
N GLU A 15 -9.66 -8.80 -7.33
CA GLU A 15 -10.85 -9.35 -7.99
C GLU A 15 -10.88 -9.10 -9.49
N VAL A 16 -9.86 -8.45 -10.05
CA VAL A 16 -9.75 -8.11 -11.47
C VAL A 16 -8.65 -8.97 -12.09
N ASP A 17 -8.95 -9.67 -13.16
CA ASP A 17 -7.92 -10.35 -13.95
C ASP A 17 -7.06 -9.27 -14.65
N ARG A 18 -5.76 -9.30 -14.40
CA ARG A 18 -4.79 -8.40 -15.02
C ARG A 18 -4.69 -8.58 -16.54
N ALA A 19 -5.17 -9.70 -17.08
CA ALA A 19 -5.24 -10.05 -18.50
C ALA A 19 -3.97 -9.65 -19.28
N ALA A 20 -2.81 -10.07 -18.77
CA ALA A 20 -1.50 -9.66 -19.29
C ALA A 20 -1.32 -9.93 -20.78
N HIS A 21 -1.95 -10.98 -21.31
CA HIS A 21 -1.93 -11.37 -22.71
C HIS A 21 -2.60 -10.34 -23.65
N LEU A 22 -3.49 -9.50 -23.13
CA LEU A 22 -4.18 -8.46 -23.91
C LEU A 22 -3.38 -7.15 -24.02
N ARG A 23 -2.34 -6.97 -23.22
CA ARG A 23 -1.59 -5.71 -23.17
C ARG A 23 -0.81 -5.37 -24.42
N SER A 24 -0.46 -6.37 -25.23
CA SER A 24 0.22 -6.21 -26.52
C SER A 24 -0.73 -6.15 -27.71
N ASP A 25 -2.02 -6.41 -27.50
CA ASP A 25 -3.03 -6.42 -28.57
C ASP A 25 -3.64 -5.02 -28.76
N ALA A 26 -3.02 -4.24 -29.64
CA ALA A 26 -3.51 -2.89 -29.98
C ALA A 26 -4.92 -2.90 -30.57
N THR A 27 -5.31 -3.96 -31.28
CA THR A 27 -6.65 -4.09 -31.85
C THR A 27 -7.69 -4.23 -30.75
N TYR A 28 -7.43 -5.14 -29.80
CA TYR A 28 -8.28 -5.31 -28.63
C TYR A 28 -8.39 -4.02 -27.82
N LEU A 29 -7.26 -3.38 -27.46
CA LEU A 29 -7.26 -2.16 -26.63
C LEU A 29 -8.08 -1.03 -27.26
N ASN A 30 -7.93 -0.80 -28.56
CA ASN A 30 -8.70 0.22 -29.28
C ASN A 30 -10.19 -0.14 -29.39
N SER A 31 -10.52 -1.40 -29.63
CA SER A 31 -11.93 -1.84 -29.78
C SER A 31 -12.65 -1.89 -28.44
N ALA A 32 -11.96 -2.22 -27.35
CA ALA A 32 -12.52 -2.29 -25.98
C ALA A 32 -12.65 -0.91 -25.32
N TRP A 33 -11.86 0.07 -25.76
CA TRP A 33 -11.81 1.40 -25.15
C TRP A 33 -13.16 2.14 -25.05
N PRO A 34 -13.99 2.23 -26.09
CA PRO A 34 -15.24 2.99 -26.03
C PRO A 34 -16.15 2.57 -24.87
N ASP A 35 -16.23 1.26 -24.62
CA ASP A 35 -17.10 0.66 -23.61
C ASP A 35 -16.39 0.45 -22.27
N ALA A 36 -15.09 0.74 -22.18
CA ALA A 36 -14.29 0.54 -20.97
C ALA A 36 -14.80 1.41 -19.80
N ALA A 37 -14.65 0.89 -18.59
CA ALA A 37 -14.73 1.68 -17.37
C ALA A 37 -13.38 2.32 -17.08
N VAL A 38 -13.33 3.64 -17.08
CA VAL A 38 -12.08 4.40 -16.96
C VAL A 38 -12.06 5.19 -15.66
N LEU A 39 -11.04 4.97 -14.85
CA LEU A 39 -10.69 5.80 -13.71
C LEU A 39 -9.97 7.07 -14.18
N LEU A 40 -10.31 8.20 -13.59
CA LEU A 40 -9.57 9.45 -13.78
C LEU A 40 -8.62 9.66 -12.59
N PHE A 41 -7.35 9.91 -12.89
CA PHE A 41 -6.30 10.07 -11.88
C PHE A 41 -5.48 11.33 -12.17
N CYS A 42 -5.29 12.16 -11.13
CA CYS A 42 -4.51 13.39 -11.18
C CYS A 42 -3.86 13.65 -9.82
N ASP A 43 -2.57 13.96 -9.80
CA ASP A 43 -1.84 14.35 -8.59
C ASP A 43 -2.11 13.46 -7.36
N GLU A 44 -1.91 12.14 -7.54
CA GLU A 44 -2.11 11.10 -6.52
C GLU A 44 -3.56 10.97 -6.01
N LYS A 45 -4.53 11.51 -6.75
CA LYS A 45 -5.95 11.49 -6.42
C LYS A 45 -6.78 10.86 -7.54
N PHE A 46 -7.85 10.21 -7.14
CA PHE A 46 -8.87 9.64 -8.02
C PHE A 46 -10.11 10.54 -8.05
N ALA A 47 -10.80 10.60 -9.19
CA ALA A 47 -12.14 11.13 -9.24
C ALA A 47 -13.07 10.23 -8.40
N THR A 48 -13.82 10.85 -7.48
CA THR A 48 -14.71 10.17 -6.53
C THR A 48 -16.05 10.87 -6.41
N LYS A 49 -17.07 10.11 -6.00
CA LYS A 49 -18.37 10.62 -5.60
C LYS A 49 -18.88 9.82 -4.41
N ASN A 50 -19.23 10.49 -3.31
CA ASN A 50 -19.65 9.83 -2.06
C ASN A 50 -18.64 8.79 -1.56
N ASP A 51 -17.36 9.11 -1.55
CA ASP A 51 -16.24 8.25 -1.15
C ASP A 51 -16.07 6.96 -1.98
N GLN A 52 -16.76 6.84 -3.12
CA GLN A 52 -16.59 5.75 -4.09
C GLN A 52 -15.85 6.24 -5.33
N LEU A 53 -15.11 5.35 -6.01
CA LEU A 53 -14.47 5.69 -7.28
C LEU A 53 -15.52 6.05 -8.34
N LEU A 54 -15.29 7.15 -9.02
CA LEU A 54 -16.12 7.57 -10.15
C LEU A 54 -15.50 7.06 -11.46
N PHE A 55 -16.24 6.21 -12.15
CA PHE A 55 -15.86 5.72 -13.48
C PHE A 55 -16.58 6.52 -14.57
N THR A 56 -15.85 6.78 -15.64
CA THR A 56 -16.43 7.27 -16.90
C THR A 56 -16.26 6.22 -18.00
N THR A 57 -16.81 6.43 -19.18
CA THR A 57 -16.57 5.54 -20.33
C THR A 57 -15.43 6.06 -21.19
N GLY A 58 -14.74 5.16 -21.88
CA GLY A 58 -13.71 5.56 -22.85
C GLY A 58 -14.30 6.43 -23.97
N ALA A 59 -15.54 6.12 -24.42
CA ALA A 59 -16.26 6.94 -25.42
C ALA A 59 -16.40 8.41 -24.98
N ALA A 60 -16.72 8.66 -23.71
CA ALA A 60 -16.84 10.02 -23.17
C ALA A 60 -15.51 10.79 -23.12
N LEU A 61 -14.40 10.07 -23.09
CA LEU A 61 -13.04 10.62 -23.07
C LEU A 61 -12.42 10.76 -24.47
N GLY A 62 -13.12 10.32 -25.50
CA GLY A 62 -12.63 10.34 -26.87
C GLY A 62 -11.64 9.23 -27.19
N LYS A 63 -10.60 9.52 -27.95
CA LYS A 63 -9.65 8.53 -28.44
C LYS A 63 -8.79 7.94 -27.32
N TYR A 64 -8.47 6.64 -27.42
CA TYR A 64 -7.47 5.97 -26.62
C TYR A 64 -6.08 6.59 -26.83
N LEU A 65 -5.37 6.88 -25.74
CA LEU A 65 -4.05 7.52 -25.72
C LEU A 65 -3.05 6.59 -25.04
N ASP A 66 -2.28 5.86 -25.80
CA ASP A 66 -1.33 4.83 -25.36
C ASP A 66 -0.27 5.31 -24.35
N GLN A 67 0.02 6.63 -24.31
CA GLN A 67 1.01 7.22 -23.40
C GLN A 67 0.40 7.68 -22.05
N SER A 68 -0.92 7.74 -21.92
CA SER A 68 -1.61 8.25 -20.72
C SER A 68 -2.78 7.39 -20.23
N ASP A 69 -3.23 6.43 -21.06
CA ASP A 69 -4.27 5.47 -20.72
C ASP A 69 -3.65 4.11 -20.45
N TYR A 70 -3.77 3.62 -19.20
CA TYR A 70 -3.19 2.36 -18.83
C TYR A 70 -4.27 1.32 -18.57
N PHE A 71 -4.09 0.13 -19.14
CA PHE A 71 -4.99 -1.00 -18.98
C PHE A 71 -4.79 -1.66 -17.60
N LEU A 72 -5.86 -1.78 -16.83
CA LEU A 72 -5.84 -2.33 -15.48
C LEU A 72 -6.26 -3.80 -15.44
N GLY A 73 -7.01 -4.27 -16.43
CA GLY A 73 -7.50 -5.64 -16.51
C GLY A 73 -8.95 -5.76 -16.93
N VAL A 74 -9.52 -6.95 -16.72
CA VAL A 74 -10.90 -7.29 -17.08
C VAL A 74 -11.59 -7.96 -15.88
N LYS A 75 -12.86 -7.63 -15.65
CA LYS A 75 -13.75 -8.35 -14.73
C LYS A 75 -15.14 -8.43 -15.37
N ASP A 76 -15.72 -9.63 -15.38
CA ASP A 76 -17.05 -9.89 -15.96
C ASP A 76 -17.17 -9.29 -17.37
N GLU A 77 -16.20 -9.59 -18.23
CA GLU A 77 -16.03 -9.09 -19.61
C GLU A 77 -15.87 -7.55 -19.73
N LYS A 78 -15.93 -6.81 -18.62
CA LYS A 78 -15.76 -5.36 -18.59
C LYS A 78 -14.28 -5.00 -18.52
N PRO A 79 -13.72 -4.27 -19.51
CA PRO A 79 -12.35 -3.75 -19.45
C PRO A 79 -12.27 -2.51 -18.54
N PHE A 80 -11.17 -2.41 -17.80
CA PHE A 80 -10.87 -1.30 -16.90
C PHE A 80 -9.57 -0.63 -17.32
N PHE A 81 -9.59 0.70 -17.32
CA PHE A 81 -8.43 1.55 -17.59
C PHE A 81 -8.32 2.65 -16.54
N VAL A 82 -7.16 3.30 -16.53
CA VAL A 82 -6.96 4.60 -15.87
C VAL A 82 -6.44 5.61 -16.88
N ARG A 83 -7.00 6.81 -16.91
CA ARG A 83 -6.48 7.98 -17.63
C ARG A 83 -5.79 8.94 -16.69
N HIS A 84 -4.54 9.26 -16.99
CA HIS A 84 -3.83 10.33 -16.33
C HIS A 84 -4.25 11.69 -16.89
N LEU A 85 -4.68 12.57 -15.99
CA LEU A 85 -5.05 13.95 -16.31
C LEU A 85 -3.94 14.93 -15.90
N GLU A 86 -3.78 15.99 -16.65
CA GLU A 86 -2.89 17.10 -16.31
C GLU A 86 -3.53 18.07 -15.28
N SER A 87 -4.83 18.07 -15.16
CA SER A 87 -5.58 18.89 -14.19
C SER A 87 -6.73 18.12 -13.56
N SER A 88 -7.04 18.45 -12.30
CA SER A 88 -8.08 17.80 -11.49
C SER A 88 -9.49 18.37 -11.74
N GLN A 89 -9.89 18.51 -13.00
CA GLN A 89 -11.23 18.98 -13.37
C GLN A 89 -12.09 17.80 -13.83
N VAL A 90 -13.20 17.60 -13.16
CA VAL A 90 -14.25 16.64 -13.54
C VAL A 90 -15.60 17.36 -13.54
N ALA A 91 -16.52 16.91 -14.41
CA ALA A 91 -17.86 17.47 -14.49
C ALA A 91 -18.66 17.21 -13.22
N GLU A 92 -18.43 16.10 -12.57
CA GLU A 92 -19.07 15.69 -11.31
C GLU A 92 -18.05 15.10 -10.35
N GLY A 93 -18.31 15.27 -9.03
CA GLY A 93 -17.49 14.66 -7.98
C GLY A 93 -16.33 15.53 -7.52
N GLU A 94 -15.39 14.89 -6.87
CA GLU A 94 -14.20 15.49 -6.27
C GLU A 94 -12.99 14.59 -6.47
N PHE A 95 -11.78 15.11 -6.27
CA PHE A 95 -10.55 14.30 -6.29
C PHE A 95 -10.09 13.99 -4.88
N LYS A 96 -10.00 12.69 -4.53
CA LYS A 96 -9.50 12.19 -3.24
C LYS A 96 -8.36 11.21 -3.40
N THR A 97 -7.49 11.17 -2.42
CA THR A 97 -6.40 10.19 -2.34
C THR A 97 -6.94 8.81 -1.95
N LEU A 98 -6.19 7.76 -2.30
CA LEU A 98 -6.51 6.39 -1.85
C LEU A 98 -6.47 6.26 -0.31
N ARG A 99 -5.69 7.10 0.38
CA ARG A 99 -5.68 7.13 1.86
C ARG A 99 -7.01 7.59 2.45
N GLU A 100 -7.69 8.54 1.79
CA GLU A 100 -8.98 9.07 2.23
C GLU A 100 -10.14 8.11 1.96
N VAL A 101 -10.13 7.44 0.81
CA VAL A 101 -11.29 6.63 0.39
C VAL A 101 -11.10 5.12 0.53
N GLY A 102 -9.88 4.63 0.69
CA GLY A 102 -9.56 3.22 0.60
C GLY A 102 -10.35 2.30 1.55
N SER A 103 -10.75 2.80 2.73
CA SER A 103 -11.57 2.05 3.68
C SER A 103 -13.04 1.88 3.26
N PHE A 104 -13.51 2.66 2.28
CA PHE A 104 -14.89 2.65 1.80
C PHE A 104 -15.06 1.91 0.48
N LEU A 105 -13.96 1.57 -0.20
CA LEU A 105 -13.98 0.95 -1.51
C LEU A 105 -14.29 -0.54 -1.45
N SER A 106 -14.93 -1.04 -2.51
CA SER A 106 -15.09 -2.48 -2.73
C SER A 106 -13.72 -3.15 -3.00
N ALA A 107 -13.63 -4.46 -2.81
CA ALA A 107 -12.42 -5.24 -3.10
C ALA A 107 -11.97 -5.08 -4.57
N ARG A 108 -12.91 -5.02 -5.52
CA ARG A 108 -12.63 -4.70 -6.94
C ARG A 108 -11.97 -3.33 -7.09
N ASP A 109 -12.58 -2.31 -6.50
CA ASP A 109 -12.17 -0.92 -6.70
C ASP A 109 -10.83 -0.62 -6.00
N ILE A 110 -10.60 -1.22 -4.83
CA ILE A 110 -9.28 -1.21 -4.18
C ILE A 110 -8.21 -1.79 -5.12
N GLY A 111 -8.44 -2.97 -5.68
CA GLY A 111 -7.47 -3.61 -6.60
C GLY A 111 -7.16 -2.73 -7.81
N LEU A 112 -8.17 -2.09 -8.40
CA LEU A 112 -8.00 -1.14 -9.51
C LEU A 112 -7.23 0.10 -9.09
N ALA A 113 -7.61 0.74 -7.97
CA ALA A 113 -6.97 1.96 -7.49
C ALA A 113 -5.50 1.74 -7.11
N VAL A 114 -5.19 0.66 -6.39
CA VAL A 114 -3.82 0.28 -6.01
C VAL A 114 -2.94 0.08 -7.25
N HIS A 115 -3.46 -0.63 -8.27
CA HIS A 115 -2.75 -0.85 -9.52
C HIS A 115 -2.54 0.45 -10.29
N ALA A 116 -3.59 1.24 -10.45
CA ALA A 116 -3.55 2.52 -11.13
C ALA A 116 -2.54 3.47 -10.49
N GLN A 117 -2.59 3.63 -9.15
CA GLN A 117 -1.67 4.50 -8.42
C GLN A 117 -0.22 4.01 -8.50
N GLY A 118 0.00 2.70 -8.39
CA GLY A 118 1.34 2.12 -8.53
C GLY A 118 1.96 2.41 -9.90
N LEU A 119 1.21 2.22 -10.99
CA LEU A 119 1.64 2.57 -12.34
C LEU A 119 1.90 4.07 -12.47
N ALA A 120 0.97 4.89 -11.99
CA ALA A 120 1.06 6.34 -12.04
C ALA A 120 2.34 6.87 -11.39
N ASN A 121 2.59 6.45 -10.16
CA ASN A 121 3.75 6.86 -9.40
C ASN A 121 5.06 6.45 -10.09
N TRP A 122 5.08 5.24 -10.65
CA TRP A 122 6.24 4.76 -11.38
C TRP A 122 6.48 5.55 -12.66
N HIS A 123 5.47 5.78 -13.50
CA HIS A 123 5.61 6.57 -14.72
C HIS A 123 6.07 8.01 -14.46
N LYS A 124 5.55 8.63 -13.39
CA LYS A 124 5.93 9.99 -12.98
C LYS A 124 7.41 10.08 -12.56
N LYS A 125 7.90 9.06 -11.84
CA LYS A 125 9.27 9.07 -11.26
C LYS A 125 10.35 8.49 -12.17
N HIS A 126 9.98 7.66 -13.16
CA HIS A 126 10.92 6.93 -14.01
C HIS A 126 10.71 7.19 -15.51
N PRO A 127 10.65 8.46 -15.96
CA PRO A 127 10.37 8.78 -17.36
C PRO A 127 11.58 8.54 -18.28
N ARG A 128 12.77 8.24 -17.72
CA ARG A 128 14.03 8.09 -18.45
C ARG A 128 14.61 6.69 -18.34
N CYS A 129 15.34 6.30 -19.37
CA CYS A 129 16.10 5.06 -19.39
C CYS A 129 17.19 5.07 -18.31
N ALA A 130 17.25 3.99 -17.51
CA ALA A 130 18.28 3.84 -16.49
C ALA A 130 19.68 3.54 -17.07
N VAL A 131 19.76 3.15 -18.35
CA VAL A 131 21.02 2.81 -19.01
C VAL A 131 21.64 4.03 -19.71
N CYS A 132 20.86 4.74 -20.56
CA CYS A 132 21.40 5.81 -21.41
C CYS A 132 20.83 7.21 -21.11
N GLY A 133 19.84 7.34 -20.19
CA GLY A 133 19.23 8.62 -19.81
C GLY A 133 18.17 9.15 -20.79
N GLU A 134 17.96 8.50 -21.95
CA GLU A 134 16.97 8.93 -22.94
C GLU A 134 15.54 8.81 -22.40
N LYS A 135 14.61 9.66 -22.90
CA LYS A 135 13.18 9.57 -22.56
C LYS A 135 12.59 8.29 -23.10
N THR A 136 11.96 7.52 -22.25
CA THR A 136 11.33 6.24 -22.62
C THR A 136 9.88 6.41 -23.04
N LEU A 137 9.38 5.48 -23.85
CA LEU A 137 7.99 5.39 -24.28
C LEU A 137 7.23 4.38 -23.42
N VAL A 138 5.96 4.66 -23.15
CA VAL A 138 5.04 3.72 -22.52
C VAL A 138 4.64 2.66 -23.55
N VAL A 139 4.77 1.39 -23.18
CA VAL A 139 4.37 0.25 -24.01
C VAL A 139 3.59 -0.77 -23.16
N LEU A 140 3.08 -1.82 -23.82
CA LEU A 140 2.26 -2.86 -23.17
C LEU A 140 1.16 -2.25 -22.27
N ALA A 141 0.41 -1.30 -22.85
CA ALA A 141 -0.72 -0.65 -22.21
C ALA A 141 -0.44 -0.11 -20.81
N GLY A 142 0.74 0.50 -20.58
CA GLY A 142 1.14 1.09 -19.31
C GLY A 142 2.01 0.19 -18.44
N SER A 143 2.21 -1.08 -18.76
CA SER A 143 2.91 -2.02 -17.89
C SER A 143 4.43 -2.02 -18.05
N VAL A 144 4.97 -1.41 -19.12
CA VAL A 144 6.40 -1.36 -19.43
C VAL A 144 6.74 0.01 -20.03
N ARG A 145 7.95 0.46 -19.80
CA ARG A 145 8.57 1.57 -20.55
C ARG A 145 9.72 1.03 -21.38
N ARG A 146 9.83 1.46 -22.64
CA ARG A 146 10.90 1.05 -23.55
C ARG A 146 11.71 2.24 -24.00
N CYS A 147 13.03 2.10 -23.99
CA CYS A 147 13.94 3.11 -24.52
C CYS A 147 13.98 3.07 -26.04
N PRO A 148 13.73 4.18 -26.76
CA PRO A 148 13.83 4.18 -28.22
C PRO A 148 15.28 4.10 -28.72
N ALA A 149 16.27 4.48 -27.92
CA ALA A 149 17.67 4.52 -28.31
C ALA A 149 18.36 3.14 -28.20
N ASP A 150 18.18 2.43 -27.08
CA ASP A 150 18.87 1.16 -26.81
C ASP A 150 17.94 -0.05 -26.71
N GLN A 151 16.63 0.14 -26.87
CA GLN A 151 15.57 -0.87 -26.79
C GLN A 151 15.42 -1.55 -25.44
N SER A 152 16.11 -1.08 -24.37
CA SER A 152 15.97 -1.61 -23.03
C SER A 152 14.55 -1.41 -22.50
N GLU A 153 14.04 -2.41 -21.80
CA GLU A 153 12.73 -2.39 -21.13
C GLU A 153 12.90 -2.13 -19.63
N HIS A 154 12.02 -1.29 -19.12
CA HIS A 154 11.95 -0.93 -17.71
C HIS A 154 10.58 -1.30 -17.19
N TYR A 155 10.58 -1.94 -16.01
CA TYR A 155 9.37 -2.45 -15.36
C TYR A 155 9.03 -1.62 -14.13
N PRO A 156 7.76 -1.64 -13.69
CA PRO A 156 7.35 -0.96 -12.45
C PRO A 156 8.21 -1.38 -11.26
N ARG A 157 8.70 -0.39 -10.53
CA ARG A 157 9.44 -0.61 -9.29
C ARG A 157 8.48 -0.91 -8.15
N THR A 158 8.81 -1.94 -7.37
CA THR A 158 8.13 -2.30 -6.12
C THR A 158 9.19 -2.54 -5.06
N ASP A 159 9.22 -1.69 -4.03
CA ASP A 159 10.22 -1.74 -2.96
C ASP A 159 9.73 -2.65 -1.83
N SER A 160 10.43 -3.74 -1.59
CA SER A 160 10.11 -4.67 -0.49
C SER A 160 10.45 -4.02 0.86
N ALA A 161 9.46 -4.00 1.76
CA ALA A 161 9.63 -3.55 3.14
C ALA A 161 8.94 -4.52 4.08
N ILE A 162 9.60 -4.88 5.18
CA ILE A 162 8.95 -5.66 6.24
C ILE A 162 8.14 -4.73 7.15
N ILE A 163 7.15 -5.32 7.81
CA ILE A 163 6.45 -4.70 8.92
C ILE A 163 6.17 -5.78 9.96
N VAL A 164 6.48 -5.51 11.23
CA VAL A 164 6.47 -6.54 12.26
C VAL A 164 5.77 -6.10 13.53
N LEU A 165 4.85 -6.94 14.03
CA LEU A 165 4.25 -6.85 15.35
C LEU A 165 5.09 -7.66 16.33
N VAL A 166 5.82 -6.98 17.20
CA VAL A 166 6.64 -7.60 18.24
C VAL A 166 5.81 -7.85 19.49
N LYS A 167 5.84 -9.09 19.99
CA LYS A 167 5.20 -9.51 21.24
C LYS A 167 6.21 -10.00 22.25
N ASP A 168 5.85 -9.92 23.53
CA ASP A 168 6.55 -10.63 24.59
C ASP A 168 5.80 -11.89 25.04
N GLU A 169 6.36 -12.63 26.01
CA GLU A 169 5.74 -13.86 26.58
C GLU A 169 4.43 -13.58 27.34
N ALA A 170 4.21 -12.35 27.80
CA ALA A 170 2.98 -11.91 28.44
C ALA A 170 1.92 -11.45 27.44
N ASP A 171 2.15 -11.67 26.13
CA ASP A 171 1.26 -11.26 25.01
C ASP A 171 1.00 -9.74 24.96
N ARG A 172 1.98 -8.93 25.45
CA ARG A 172 1.99 -7.49 25.22
C ARG A 172 2.60 -7.20 23.84
N ILE A 173 2.17 -6.13 23.18
CA ILE A 173 2.78 -5.66 21.94
C ILE A 173 3.69 -4.45 22.20
N LEU A 174 4.79 -4.39 21.46
CA LEU A 174 5.68 -3.24 21.41
C LEU A 174 5.30 -2.36 20.23
N LEU A 175 5.07 -1.08 20.49
CA LEU A 175 4.83 -0.07 19.47
C LEU A 175 5.87 1.04 19.58
N GLY A 176 6.27 1.58 18.41
CA GLY A 176 7.22 2.66 18.30
C GLY A 176 6.58 3.95 17.76
N ARG A 177 7.19 5.09 18.08
CA ARG A 177 6.85 6.41 17.55
C ARG A 177 8.07 7.08 16.94
N GLN A 178 7.99 7.44 15.68
CA GLN A 178 9.04 8.21 15.02
C GLN A 178 9.03 9.68 15.46
N LYS A 179 10.22 10.27 15.55
CA LYS A 179 10.42 11.67 15.94
C LYS A 179 9.68 12.66 15.03
N VAL A 180 9.59 12.34 13.73
CA VAL A 180 8.96 13.20 12.73
C VAL A 180 7.43 13.11 12.72
N TRP A 181 6.85 12.13 13.42
CA TRP A 181 5.40 12.00 13.50
C TRP A 181 4.79 12.98 14.52
N PRO A 182 3.55 13.42 14.31
CA PRO A 182 2.81 14.11 15.35
C PRO A 182 2.76 13.31 16.65
N LYS A 183 2.67 14.01 17.78
CA LYS A 183 2.58 13.39 19.11
C LYS A 183 1.48 12.34 19.16
N HIS A 184 1.70 11.32 19.98
CA HIS A 184 0.76 10.21 20.24
C HIS A 184 0.53 9.23 19.08
N ARG A 185 1.18 9.39 17.92
CA ARG A 185 1.10 8.43 16.83
C ARG A 185 2.10 7.30 17.03
N PHE A 186 1.59 6.09 17.23
CA PHE A 186 2.38 4.87 17.38
C PHE A 186 2.04 3.87 16.29
N SER A 187 3.02 3.08 15.89
CA SER A 187 2.90 2.01 14.89
C SER A 187 3.76 0.82 15.27
N THR A 188 3.64 -0.24 14.52
CA THR A 188 4.56 -1.37 14.48
C THR A 188 5.82 -0.99 13.72
N PHE A 189 6.94 -1.70 13.95
CA PHE A 189 8.23 -1.46 13.32
C PHE A 189 8.23 -1.88 11.86
N ALA A 190 8.96 -1.16 11.02
CA ALA A 190 8.98 -1.44 9.58
C ALA A 190 10.23 -0.85 8.92
N GLY A 191 10.88 -1.62 8.05
CA GLY A 191 12.03 -1.16 7.31
C GLY A 191 12.19 -1.79 5.94
N PHE A 192 13.04 -1.20 5.11
CA PHE A 192 13.32 -1.70 3.78
C PHE A 192 14.30 -2.87 3.81
N VAL A 193 14.01 -3.83 2.93
CA VAL A 193 14.90 -4.97 2.71
C VAL A 193 16.12 -4.51 1.92
N GLU A 194 17.31 -4.77 2.45
CA GLU A 194 18.56 -4.43 1.78
C GLU A 194 18.97 -5.47 0.73
N PRO A 195 19.78 -5.10 -0.28
CA PRO A 195 20.28 -6.05 -1.27
C PRO A 195 21.05 -7.23 -0.64
N GLY A 196 20.57 -8.44 -0.89
CA GLY A 196 21.16 -9.67 -0.35
C GLY A 196 20.60 -10.12 1.00
N GLU A 197 19.67 -9.39 1.58
CA GLU A 197 19.02 -9.70 2.85
C GLU A 197 17.76 -10.56 2.65
N SER A 198 17.51 -11.51 3.55
CA SER A 198 16.20 -12.18 3.63
C SER A 198 15.20 -11.35 4.43
N PHE A 199 13.91 -11.63 4.28
CA PHE A 199 12.87 -10.92 5.04
C PHE A 199 13.04 -11.13 6.55
N GLU A 200 13.36 -12.34 6.98
CA GLU A 200 13.56 -12.68 8.41
C GLU A 200 14.78 -11.96 9.00
N ASN A 201 15.85 -11.82 8.22
CA ASN A 201 17.03 -11.06 8.64
C ASN A 201 16.72 -9.58 8.75
N CYS A 202 15.96 -9.03 7.79
CA CYS A 202 15.47 -7.65 7.82
C CYS A 202 14.61 -7.40 9.06
N VAL A 203 13.67 -8.30 9.37
CA VAL A 203 12.85 -8.20 10.60
C VAL A 203 13.74 -8.15 11.84
N THR A 204 14.74 -9.02 11.92
CA THR A 204 15.65 -9.08 13.08
C THR A 204 16.50 -7.81 13.19
N ARG A 205 17.06 -7.33 12.08
CA ARG A 205 17.90 -6.12 12.05
C ARG A 205 17.09 -4.89 12.43
N GLU A 206 15.96 -4.64 11.77
CA GLU A 206 15.14 -3.45 12.00
C GLU A 206 14.62 -3.38 13.45
N VAL A 207 14.17 -4.50 14.01
CA VAL A 207 13.70 -4.51 15.41
C VAL A 207 14.85 -4.31 16.40
N LEU A 208 16.03 -4.86 16.12
CA LEU A 208 17.21 -4.62 16.96
C LEU A 208 17.65 -3.16 16.88
N GLU A 209 17.68 -2.56 15.69
CA GLU A 209 18.05 -1.17 15.47
C GLU A 209 17.03 -0.22 16.10
N GLU A 210 15.74 -0.35 15.78
CA GLU A 210 14.68 0.60 16.18
C GLU A 210 14.22 0.43 17.63
N ALA A 211 14.29 -0.80 18.19
CA ALA A 211 13.70 -1.11 19.49
C ALA A 211 14.64 -1.82 20.47
N GLY A 212 15.84 -2.24 20.05
CA GLY A 212 16.87 -2.81 20.92
C GLY A 212 16.55 -4.19 21.52
N VAL A 213 15.61 -4.95 20.96
CA VAL A 213 15.23 -6.28 21.44
C VAL A 213 15.58 -7.38 20.43
N ASP A 214 15.98 -8.54 20.95
CA ASP A 214 16.25 -9.74 20.15
C ASP A 214 14.94 -10.50 19.88
N LEU A 215 14.86 -11.13 18.71
CA LEU A 215 13.71 -11.91 18.28
C LEU A 215 14.02 -13.40 18.22
N THR A 216 13.05 -14.25 18.57
CA THR A 216 13.22 -15.71 18.62
C THR A 216 12.30 -16.45 17.66
N GLN A 217 11.11 -15.95 17.40
CA GLN A 217 10.13 -16.55 16.49
C GLN A 217 9.64 -15.46 15.56
N ILE A 218 9.75 -15.73 14.26
CA ILE A 218 9.31 -14.81 13.20
C ILE A 218 8.31 -15.57 12.32
N ASN A 219 7.07 -15.11 12.27
CA ASN A 219 5.98 -15.76 11.54
C ASN A 219 5.41 -14.80 10.50
N TYR A 220 5.35 -15.24 9.24
CA TYR A 220 4.72 -14.50 8.16
C TYR A 220 3.20 -14.40 8.35
N LEU A 221 2.64 -13.21 8.20
CA LEU A 221 1.21 -12.92 8.35
C LEU A 221 0.50 -12.61 7.04
N GLY A 222 1.20 -12.08 6.05
CA GLY A 222 0.63 -11.68 4.76
C GLY A 222 1.44 -10.57 4.09
N SER A 223 1.01 -10.13 2.92
CA SER A 223 1.62 -8.98 2.24
C SER A 223 0.57 -8.06 1.64
N GLN A 224 0.89 -6.78 1.54
CA GLN A 224 0.01 -5.75 1.02
C GLN A 224 0.79 -4.74 0.16
N PRO A 225 0.32 -4.44 -1.07
CA PRO A 225 0.82 -3.29 -1.82
C PRO A 225 0.57 -2.00 -1.03
N TRP A 226 1.58 -1.13 -1.02
CA TRP A 226 1.50 0.18 -0.38
C TRP A 226 2.02 1.25 -1.36
N PRO A 227 1.18 1.68 -2.34
CA PRO A 227 1.60 2.57 -3.42
C PRO A 227 1.80 4.02 -2.95
N PHE A 228 2.53 4.21 -1.86
CA PHE A 228 2.87 5.50 -1.24
C PHE A 228 4.37 5.58 -0.92
N PRO A 229 5.29 5.64 -1.91
CA PRO A 229 4.97 5.66 -3.34
C PRO A 229 4.93 4.29 -4.04
N ALA A 230 5.67 3.25 -3.58
CA ALA A 230 5.88 2.01 -4.33
C ALA A 230 6.25 0.80 -3.46
N SER A 231 5.86 0.76 -2.19
CA SER A 231 6.26 -0.35 -1.31
C SER A 231 5.35 -1.58 -1.47
N LEU A 232 5.95 -2.74 -1.23
CA LEU A 232 5.25 -3.97 -0.89
C LEU A 232 5.54 -4.27 0.58
N MET A 233 4.54 -4.11 1.45
CA MET A 233 4.65 -4.40 2.86
C MET A 233 4.50 -5.90 3.10
N ILE A 234 5.47 -6.52 3.77
CA ILE A 234 5.52 -7.94 4.10
C ILE A 234 5.41 -8.07 5.61
N ALA A 235 4.23 -8.54 6.07
CA ALA A 235 3.83 -8.52 7.47
C ALA A 235 4.31 -9.75 8.22
N PHE A 236 4.89 -9.52 9.39
CA PHE A 236 5.35 -10.54 10.32
C PHE A 236 4.83 -10.30 11.73
N GLU A 237 4.72 -11.38 12.49
CA GLU A 237 4.64 -11.37 13.95
C GLU A 237 5.92 -11.96 14.49
N ALA A 238 6.47 -11.37 15.55
CA ALA A 238 7.68 -11.89 16.18
C ALA A 238 7.59 -11.87 17.71
N ILE A 239 8.35 -12.75 18.37
CA ILE A 239 8.38 -12.87 19.84
C ILE A 239 9.78 -12.50 20.34
N THR A 240 9.82 -11.69 21.42
CA THR A 240 11.05 -11.42 22.16
C THR A 240 10.99 -12.03 23.57
N HIS A 241 12.14 -12.53 24.06
CA HIS A 241 12.35 -12.95 25.46
C HIS A 241 13.13 -11.91 26.27
N THR A 242 13.48 -10.77 25.64
CA THR A 242 14.22 -9.68 26.29
C THR A 242 13.42 -8.36 26.36
N PRO A 243 12.14 -8.37 26.76
CA PRO A 243 11.28 -7.18 26.73
C PRO A 243 11.80 -6.02 27.57
N GLN A 244 12.62 -6.30 28.59
CA GLN A 244 13.25 -5.30 29.46
C GLN A 244 14.36 -4.50 28.77
N LEU A 245 14.87 -4.97 27.63
CA LEU A 245 15.90 -4.28 26.83
C LEU A 245 15.29 -3.25 25.86
N ALA A 246 13.96 -3.25 25.71
CA ALA A 246 13.29 -2.36 24.78
C ALA A 246 13.64 -0.88 25.07
N ARG A 247 14.21 -0.24 24.07
CA ARG A 247 14.61 1.17 24.07
C ARG A 247 14.57 1.73 22.66
N PRO A 248 14.20 3.00 22.48
CA PRO A 248 14.31 3.65 21.19
C PRO A 248 15.79 3.84 20.80
N ASP A 249 16.09 3.91 19.51
CA ASP A 249 17.42 4.28 18.99
C ASP A 249 17.75 5.77 19.21
N GLY A 250 16.72 6.62 19.38
CA GLY A 250 16.86 8.07 19.55
C GLY A 250 17.12 8.84 18.25
N GLU A 251 17.28 8.17 17.12
CA GLU A 251 17.47 8.76 15.80
C GLU A 251 16.17 8.77 15.01
N GLU A 252 15.64 7.62 14.67
CA GLU A 252 14.37 7.43 13.97
C GLU A 252 13.22 7.25 14.96
N ILE A 253 13.36 6.33 15.90
CA ILE A 253 12.37 6.04 16.92
C ILE A 253 12.67 6.86 18.18
N GLU A 254 11.76 7.76 18.54
CA GLU A 254 11.86 8.61 19.73
C GLU A 254 11.34 7.91 21.00
N GLU A 255 10.35 7.03 20.84
CA GLU A 255 9.67 6.38 21.95
C GLU A 255 9.21 4.98 21.58
N VAL A 256 9.40 4.01 22.49
CA VAL A 256 8.82 2.67 22.43
C VAL A 256 8.03 2.38 23.69
N ARG A 257 6.88 1.70 23.56
CA ARG A 257 6.04 1.30 24.69
C ARG A 257 5.47 -0.09 24.52
N TRP A 258 5.43 -0.82 25.61
CA TRP A 258 4.68 -2.06 25.74
C TRP A 258 3.22 -1.77 26.07
N PHE A 259 2.30 -2.47 25.39
CA PHE A 259 0.86 -2.36 25.62
C PHE A 259 0.24 -3.73 25.85
N THR A 260 -0.51 -3.88 26.96
CA THR A 260 -1.56 -4.87 27.07
C THR A 260 -2.79 -4.41 26.28
N ARG A 261 -3.78 -5.30 26.06
CA ARG A 261 -5.05 -4.91 25.44
C ARG A 261 -5.77 -3.79 26.22
N SER A 262 -5.70 -3.86 27.56
CA SER A 262 -6.28 -2.85 28.43
C SER A 262 -5.57 -1.50 28.31
N ASP A 263 -4.23 -1.49 28.30
CA ASP A 263 -3.44 -0.27 28.14
C ASP A 263 -3.74 0.40 26.79
N LEU A 264 -3.79 -0.41 25.72
CA LEU A 264 -4.08 0.09 24.37
C LEU A 264 -5.47 0.74 24.30
N LYS A 265 -6.49 0.06 24.84
CA LYS A 265 -7.85 0.60 24.93
C LYS A 265 -7.91 1.93 25.67
N ASN A 266 -7.29 2.00 26.84
CA ASN A 266 -7.28 3.20 27.66
C ASN A 266 -6.54 4.35 26.96
N ALA A 267 -5.37 4.07 26.35
CA ALA A 267 -4.58 5.06 25.63
C ALA A 267 -5.28 5.62 24.38
N ILE A 268 -6.14 4.83 23.75
CA ILE A 268 -6.99 5.32 22.64
C ILE A 268 -8.12 6.18 23.18
N ALA A 269 -8.76 5.76 24.28
CA ALA A 269 -9.89 6.47 24.89
C ALA A 269 -9.48 7.85 25.41
N ASP A 270 -8.31 7.99 26.03
CA ASP A 270 -7.75 9.24 26.54
C ASP A 270 -6.94 10.04 25.51
N LYS A 271 -6.83 9.52 24.26
CA LYS A 271 -6.10 10.10 23.12
C LYS A 271 -4.59 10.24 23.32
N SER A 272 -4.00 9.52 24.26
CA SER A 272 -2.55 9.44 24.44
C SER A 272 -1.89 8.51 23.40
N LEU A 273 -2.70 7.79 22.61
CA LEU A 273 -2.26 6.98 21.47
C LEU A 273 -3.23 7.11 20.30
N ILE A 274 -2.67 7.34 19.12
CA ILE A 274 -3.36 7.38 17.83
C ILE A 274 -2.80 6.26 16.96
N LEU A 275 -3.66 5.34 16.56
CA LEU A 275 -3.28 4.20 15.72
C LEU A 275 -3.18 4.58 14.24
N PRO A 276 -2.45 3.79 13.42
CA PRO A 276 -2.39 3.95 11.98
C PRO A 276 -3.76 3.86 11.29
N LEU A 277 -3.83 4.33 10.03
CA LEU A 277 -5.03 4.28 9.18
C LEU A 277 -5.60 2.86 9.10
N GLU A 278 -6.92 2.74 8.96
CA GLU A 278 -7.62 1.45 8.79
C GLU A 278 -7.10 0.63 7.60
N ILE A 279 -6.65 1.28 6.54
CA ILE A 279 -6.09 0.59 5.36
C ILE A 279 -4.66 0.08 5.56
N SER A 280 -3.99 0.43 6.67
CA SER A 280 -2.58 0.05 6.89
C SER A 280 -2.44 -1.38 7.42
N VAL A 281 -1.32 -2.01 7.07
CA VAL A 281 -0.94 -3.33 7.59
C VAL A 281 -0.80 -3.30 9.12
N ALA A 282 -0.12 -2.28 9.66
CA ALA A 282 0.05 -2.10 11.11
C ALA A 282 -1.28 -2.13 11.86
N ARG A 283 -2.29 -1.39 11.36
CA ARG A 283 -3.62 -1.39 11.95
C ARG A 283 -4.25 -2.77 11.98
N GLN A 284 -4.16 -3.51 10.87
CA GLN A 284 -4.75 -4.84 10.77
C GLN A 284 -4.05 -5.86 11.68
N MET A 285 -2.72 -5.78 11.82
CA MET A 285 -1.96 -6.62 12.75
C MET A 285 -2.35 -6.34 14.20
N ILE A 286 -2.46 -5.06 14.59
CA ILE A 286 -2.88 -4.65 15.94
C ILE A 286 -4.32 -5.13 16.21
N LYS A 287 -5.25 -4.99 15.26
CA LYS A 287 -6.63 -5.49 15.39
C LYS A 287 -6.68 -7.01 15.54
N ALA A 288 -5.89 -7.75 14.74
CA ALA A 288 -5.82 -9.21 14.82
C ALA A 288 -5.29 -9.69 16.18
N TRP A 289 -4.25 -9.04 16.71
CA TRP A 289 -3.76 -9.33 18.06
C TRP A 289 -4.78 -8.95 19.15
N TYR A 290 -5.46 -7.82 19.01
CA TYR A 290 -6.45 -7.35 20.00
C TYR A 290 -7.63 -8.32 20.13
N GLY A 291 -8.11 -8.86 19.02
CA GLY A 291 -9.18 -9.85 18.96
C GLY A 291 -10.58 -9.28 18.72
N GLU A 292 -11.62 -9.99 19.17
CA GLU A 292 -13.03 -9.77 18.77
C GLU A 292 -13.59 -8.36 19.01
N ASN A 293 -13.10 -7.65 20.01
CA ASN A 293 -13.58 -6.31 20.33
C ASN A 293 -12.78 -5.19 19.63
N ALA A 294 -11.85 -5.51 18.74
CA ALA A 294 -10.99 -4.51 18.11
C ALA A 294 -11.77 -3.40 17.40
N ASP A 295 -12.81 -3.75 16.64
CA ASP A 295 -13.63 -2.77 15.91
C ASP A 295 -14.44 -1.84 16.82
N LYS A 296 -14.68 -2.23 18.07
CA LYS A 296 -15.39 -1.42 19.06
C LYS A 296 -14.44 -0.58 19.92
N ASP A 297 -13.36 -1.21 20.39
CA ASP A 297 -12.50 -0.63 21.41
C ASP A 297 -11.35 0.21 20.82
N LEU A 298 -10.96 -0.07 19.56
CA LEU A 298 -9.87 0.61 18.88
C LEU A 298 -10.33 1.71 17.91
N VAL A 299 -11.57 2.18 18.03
CA VAL A 299 -12.09 3.28 17.20
C VAL A 299 -11.49 4.59 17.71
N GLY A 300 -10.55 5.15 16.96
CA GLY A 300 -9.99 6.49 17.19
C GLY A 300 -10.67 7.52 16.28
N ASN A 301 -10.91 8.71 16.79
CA ASN A 301 -11.56 9.80 16.04
C ASN A 301 -10.62 10.56 15.10
N GLU A 302 -9.34 10.20 15.04
CA GLU A 302 -8.35 10.89 14.21
C GLU A 302 -7.63 9.89 13.30
N SER A 303 -7.70 10.15 12.01
CA SER A 303 -6.88 9.45 11.02
C SER A 303 -5.52 10.13 10.87
N TRP A 304 -4.49 9.38 10.57
CA TRP A 304 -3.24 9.91 10.06
C TRP A 304 -3.53 10.59 8.71
N ARG A 305 -3.58 11.89 8.67
CA ARG A 305 -3.68 12.70 7.45
C ARG A 305 -2.32 13.21 7.03
#